data_88a85e7a1b3507a526b3bc3abdf81814
#
_entry.id   88a85e7a1b3507a526b3bc3abdf81814
#
_cell.length_a   1.000
_cell.length_b   1.000
_cell.length_c   1.000
_cell.angle_alpha   90.00
_cell.angle_beta   90.00
_cell.angle_gamma   90.00
#
_symmetry.space_group_name_H-M   'P 1'
#
loop_
_entity.id
_entity.type
_entity.pdbx_description
1 polymer ?
#
loop_
_entity_poly.entity_id
_entity_poly.type
_entity_poly.pdbx_seq_one_letter_code
_entity_poly.pdbx_strand_id
1 'polypeptide(L)'
;AAFPFRGKFKSGNVAVRLGPDGSMFVGGTDRGWGARGGKRFALERCHFNGAKPFEVLQMKVRPDGFEVVFTEPIEEKSGSDLASYKMDSYTYIYQSGYGSPVVDKSSPTIKSALVSQNKKSVYLKIEGLVKGNIHELNLPGIKNAKGTALLHQVGYYTLNEIPKNYHHGFL
;
A
#
# COMPACT_ATOMS: atom_id res chain seq x y z
N ALA A 1 -1.38 5.65 -4.59
CA ALA A 1 -0.99 4.75 -3.49
C ALA A 1 0.30 4.01 -3.82
N ALA A 2 1.07 3.65 -2.80
CA ALA A 2 2.25 2.81 -2.90
C ALA A 2 2.09 1.59 -1.97
N PHE A 3 2.51 0.43 -2.47
CA PHE A 3 2.46 -0.83 -1.72
C PHE A 3 3.80 -1.54 -1.82
N PRO A 4 4.25 -2.28 -0.79
CA PRO A 4 5.35 -3.21 -0.94
C PRO A 4 5.03 -4.23 -2.04
N PHE A 5 6.01 -4.58 -2.86
CA PHE A 5 5.84 -5.56 -3.92
C PHE A 5 6.76 -6.76 -3.72
N ARG A 6 8.07 -6.56 -3.83
CA ARG A 6 9.08 -7.59 -3.65
C ARG A 6 10.36 -7.00 -3.09
N GLY A 7 10.90 -7.66 -2.07
CA GLY A 7 12.20 -7.34 -1.49
C GLY A 7 13.28 -8.39 -1.79
N LYS A 8 14.39 -8.30 -1.07
CA LYS A 8 15.52 -9.24 -1.08
C LYS A 8 16.27 -9.31 -2.43
N PHE A 9 16.30 -8.21 -3.18
CA PHE A 9 17.20 -8.05 -4.32
C PHE A 9 18.65 -7.93 -3.83
N LYS A 10 19.59 -8.34 -4.70
CA LYS A 10 21.01 -8.48 -4.32
C LYS A 10 21.78 -7.17 -4.28
N SER A 11 21.24 -6.08 -4.81
CA SER A 11 21.83 -4.74 -4.77
C SER A 11 20.77 -3.66 -4.58
N GLY A 12 21.17 -2.40 -4.42
CA GLY A 12 20.25 -1.27 -4.36
C GLY A 12 19.52 -1.08 -5.70
N ASN A 13 18.19 -1.16 -5.69
CA ASN A 13 17.39 -1.09 -6.91
C ASN A 13 17.39 0.34 -7.48
N VAL A 14 17.77 0.50 -8.74
CA VAL A 14 17.79 1.80 -9.44
C VAL A 14 16.98 1.82 -10.73
N ALA A 15 16.69 0.67 -11.30
CA ALA A 15 15.93 0.57 -12.53
C ALA A 15 15.05 -0.69 -12.55
N VAL A 16 13.85 -0.56 -13.10
CA VAL A 16 12.93 -1.67 -13.35
C VAL A 16 12.43 -1.58 -14.78
N ARG A 17 12.37 -2.72 -15.48
CA ARG A 17 11.80 -2.84 -16.82
C ARG A 17 11.00 -4.13 -16.93
N LEU A 18 9.87 -4.06 -17.64
CA LEU A 18 9.11 -5.24 -18.02
C LEU A 18 9.58 -5.77 -19.37
N GLY A 19 9.80 -7.06 -19.44
CA GLY A 19 10.06 -7.77 -20.69
C GLY A 19 8.78 -8.10 -21.46
N PRO A 20 8.88 -8.44 -22.75
CA PRO A 20 7.73 -8.77 -23.60
C PRO A 20 7.00 -10.04 -23.15
N ASP A 21 7.65 -10.89 -22.37
CA ASP A 21 7.11 -12.11 -21.78
C ASP A 21 6.49 -11.90 -20.38
N GLY A 22 6.34 -10.63 -19.93
CA GLY A 22 5.83 -10.28 -18.62
C GLY A 22 6.84 -10.45 -17.47
N SER A 23 8.10 -10.82 -17.78
CA SER A 23 9.16 -10.80 -16.77
C SER A 23 9.48 -9.38 -16.32
N MET A 24 9.88 -9.22 -15.07
CA MET A 24 10.39 -7.96 -14.53
C MET A 24 11.91 -8.06 -14.35
N PHE A 25 12.65 -7.17 -15.00
CA PHE A 25 14.09 -7.02 -14.81
C PHE A 25 14.37 -5.89 -13.85
N VAL A 26 15.23 -6.15 -12.85
CA VAL A 26 15.62 -5.19 -11.82
C VAL A 26 17.13 -5.01 -11.88
N GLY A 27 17.56 -3.81 -12.22
CA GLY A 27 18.96 -3.40 -12.20
C GLY A 27 19.31 -2.70 -10.89
N GLY A 28 20.43 -3.06 -10.29
CA GLY A 28 20.86 -2.51 -9.01
C GLY A 28 22.33 -2.13 -8.98
N THR A 29 22.66 -1.14 -8.15
CA THR A 29 24.00 -0.68 -7.83
C THR A 29 24.09 -0.08 -6.43
N ASP A 30 25.28 -0.15 -5.82
CA ASP A 30 25.58 0.53 -4.57
C ASP A 30 26.05 1.98 -4.77
N ARG A 31 26.33 2.40 -6.01
CA ARG A 31 26.85 3.73 -6.36
C ARG A 31 28.12 4.14 -5.58
N GLY A 32 28.89 3.16 -5.09
CA GLY A 32 30.10 3.39 -4.31
C GLY A 32 29.90 3.59 -2.80
N TRP A 33 28.69 3.52 -2.30
CA TRP A 33 28.36 3.44 -0.87
C TRP A 33 27.42 2.27 -0.57
N GLY A 34 27.38 1.85 0.69
CA GLY A 34 26.64 0.66 1.07
C GLY A 34 25.16 0.70 0.64
N ALA A 35 24.74 -0.32 -0.09
CA ALA A 35 23.35 -0.54 -0.46
C ALA A 35 22.85 -1.83 0.17
N ARG A 36 21.54 -1.92 0.40
CA ARG A 36 20.92 -3.16 0.84
C ARG A 36 21.11 -4.24 -0.24
N GLY A 37 21.25 -5.51 0.19
CA GLY A 37 21.44 -6.64 -0.70
C GLY A 37 22.85 -7.18 -0.78
N GLY A 38 23.87 -6.40 -0.40
CA GLY A 38 25.26 -6.85 -0.18
C GLY A 38 26.10 -7.03 -1.45
N LYS A 39 25.54 -6.82 -2.66
CA LYS A 39 26.31 -6.81 -3.92
C LYS A 39 26.39 -5.41 -4.50
N ARG A 40 27.57 -5.05 -5.04
CA ARG A 40 27.79 -3.75 -5.67
C ARG A 40 26.93 -3.55 -6.92
N PHE A 41 26.73 -4.60 -7.70
CA PHE A 41 25.88 -4.59 -8.91
C PHE A 41 25.04 -5.86 -8.97
N ALA A 42 23.85 -5.76 -9.52
CA ALA A 42 23.01 -6.90 -9.86
C ALA A 42 22.09 -6.57 -11.04
N LEU A 43 21.85 -7.55 -11.88
CA LEU A 43 20.72 -7.60 -12.81
C LEU A 43 19.95 -8.87 -12.50
N GLU A 44 18.72 -8.71 -12.09
CA GLU A 44 17.87 -9.82 -11.66
C GLU A 44 16.59 -9.86 -12.48
N ARG A 45 16.14 -11.06 -12.80
CA ARG A 45 14.90 -11.30 -13.52
C ARG A 45 13.90 -11.99 -12.61
N CYS A 46 12.72 -11.40 -12.49
CA CYS A 46 11.59 -12.00 -11.79
C CYS A 46 10.59 -12.56 -12.81
N HIS A 47 10.29 -13.82 -12.70
CA HIS A 47 9.22 -14.48 -13.45
C HIS A 47 7.96 -14.58 -12.61
N PHE A 48 6.81 -14.31 -13.22
CA PHE A 48 5.53 -14.63 -12.61
C PHE A 48 5.29 -16.15 -12.70
N ASN A 49 5.11 -16.78 -11.54
CA ASN A 49 4.93 -18.23 -11.43
C ASN A 49 3.46 -18.68 -11.50
N GLY A 50 2.53 -17.78 -11.88
CA GLY A 50 1.10 -18.06 -11.95
C GLY A 50 0.34 -17.92 -10.62
N ALA A 51 1.02 -17.88 -9.48
CA ALA A 51 0.37 -17.73 -8.20
C ALA A 51 -0.04 -16.27 -7.95
N LYS A 52 -1.32 -16.03 -7.64
CA LYS A 52 -1.81 -14.72 -7.21
C LYS A 52 -1.72 -14.63 -5.70
N PRO A 53 -0.89 -13.75 -5.14
CA PRO A 53 -0.87 -13.53 -3.70
C PRO A 53 -2.15 -12.81 -3.26
N PHE A 54 -2.56 -13.05 -2.02
CA PHE A 54 -3.59 -12.23 -1.39
C PHE A 54 -2.97 -10.90 -0.95
N GLU A 55 -3.36 -9.81 -1.64
CA GLU A 55 -2.77 -8.48 -1.53
C GLU A 55 -3.80 -7.36 -1.66
N VAL A 56 -3.41 -6.17 -1.20
CA VAL A 56 -4.09 -4.93 -1.61
C VAL A 56 -3.74 -4.64 -3.07
N LEU A 57 -4.77 -4.57 -3.91
CA LEU A 57 -4.64 -4.25 -5.33
C LEU A 57 -4.65 -2.73 -5.58
N GLN A 58 -5.52 -2.01 -4.88
CA GLN A 58 -5.70 -0.57 -5.02
C GLN A 58 -6.15 0.06 -3.70
N MET A 59 -5.76 1.32 -3.49
CA MET A 59 -6.30 2.20 -2.46
C MET A 59 -6.70 3.50 -3.14
N LYS A 60 -8.00 3.81 -3.10
CA LYS A 60 -8.59 4.97 -3.77
C LYS A 60 -9.15 5.91 -2.72
N VAL A 61 -8.82 7.19 -2.81
CA VAL A 61 -9.43 8.20 -1.95
C VAL A 61 -10.90 8.41 -2.33
N ARG A 62 -11.71 8.67 -1.33
CA ARG A 62 -13.12 9.02 -1.40
C ARG A 62 -13.36 10.30 -0.59
N PRO A 63 -14.52 10.98 -0.70
CA PRO A 63 -14.77 12.24 0.01
C PRO A 63 -14.58 12.19 1.52
N ASP A 64 -14.82 11.07 2.15
CA ASP A 64 -14.76 10.87 3.60
C ASP A 64 -13.98 9.60 4.01
N GLY A 65 -13.03 9.14 3.16
CA GLY A 65 -12.25 7.96 3.48
C GLY A 65 -11.50 7.35 2.31
N PHE A 66 -11.34 6.03 2.38
CA PHE A 66 -10.66 5.24 1.35
C PHE A 66 -11.46 3.99 0.98
N GLU A 67 -11.46 3.67 -0.31
CA GLU A 67 -11.81 2.35 -0.81
C GLU A 67 -10.54 1.53 -1.01
N VAL A 68 -10.46 0.39 -0.34
CA VAL A 68 -9.36 -0.57 -0.46
C VAL A 68 -9.85 -1.78 -1.24
N VAL A 69 -9.20 -2.08 -2.37
CA VAL A 69 -9.54 -3.21 -3.26
C VAL A 69 -8.48 -4.29 -3.10
N PHE A 70 -8.90 -5.55 -3.03
CA PHE A 70 -8.05 -6.72 -2.83
C PHE A 70 -7.98 -7.60 -4.07
N THR A 71 -6.92 -8.40 -4.19
CA THR A 71 -6.72 -9.37 -5.28
C THR A 71 -7.69 -10.54 -5.22
N GLU A 72 -8.18 -10.89 -4.02
CA GLU A 72 -9.12 -11.97 -3.73
C GLU A 72 -10.25 -11.49 -2.82
N PRO A 73 -11.40 -12.19 -2.76
CA PRO A 73 -12.43 -11.90 -1.78
C PRO A 73 -11.93 -12.06 -0.35
N ILE A 74 -12.25 -11.09 0.51
CA ILE A 74 -11.92 -11.10 1.93
C ILE A 74 -13.01 -11.82 2.74
N GLU A 75 -12.65 -12.28 3.93
CA GLU A 75 -13.58 -12.74 4.95
C GLU A 75 -14.36 -11.52 5.49
N GLU A 76 -15.69 -11.59 5.45
CA GLU A 76 -16.54 -10.47 5.85
C GLU A 76 -16.34 -10.05 7.31
N LYS A 77 -16.15 -11.02 8.21
CA LYS A 77 -15.91 -10.76 9.64
C LYS A 77 -14.64 -9.92 9.83
N SER A 78 -13.52 -10.32 9.24
CA SER A 78 -12.27 -9.56 9.34
C SER A 78 -12.35 -8.22 8.60
N GLY A 79 -13.09 -8.16 7.50
CA GLY A 79 -13.28 -6.94 6.71
C GLY A 79 -14.14 -5.88 7.39
N SER A 80 -15.13 -6.29 8.22
CA SER A 80 -16.02 -5.38 8.95
C SER A 80 -15.47 -4.98 10.33
N ASP A 81 -14.47 -5.69 10.83
CA ASP A 81 -13.88 -5.43 12.14
C ASP A 81 -12.92 -4.24 12.08
N LEU A 82 -13.22 -3.17 12.80
CA LEU A 82 -12.37 -1.97 12.88
C LEU A 82 -10.99 -2.27 13.45
N ALA A 83 -10.85 -3.28 14.30
CA ALA A 83 -9.56 -3.71 14.84
C ALA A 83 -8.62 -4.29 13.77
N SER A 84 -9.15 -4.65 12.60
CA SER A 84 -8.36 -5.10 11.45
C SER A 84 -7.56 -3.99 10.76
N TYR A 85 -7.77 -2.73 11.15
CA TYR A 85 -7.21 -1.56 10.48
C TYR A 85 -6.55 -0.60 11.48
N LYS A 86 -5.46 0.00 11.07
CA LYS A 86 -4.83 1.12 11.76
C LYS A 86 -4.37 2.13 10.73
N MET A 87 -4.59 3.43 11.00
CA MET A 87 -4.12 4.50 10.12
C MET A 87 -3.28 5.50 10.90
N ASP A 88 -2.14 5.84 10.34
CA ASP A 88 -1.30 6.95 10.75
C ASP A 88 -1.20 7.96 9.61
N SER A 89 -1.06 9.24 9.94
CA SER A 89 -0.91 10.33 8.98
C SER A 89 0.27 11.20 9.37
N TYR A 90 1.10 11.60 8.40
CA TYR A 90 2.27 12.43 8.63
C TYR A 90 2.74 13.10 7.34
N THR A 91 3.65 14.08 7.48
CA THR A 91 4.37 14.67 6.35
C THR A 91 5.86 14.79 6.67
N TYR A 92 6.63 15.33 5.73
CA TYR A 92 8.06 15.56 5.86
C TYR A 92 8.37 17.06 5.74
N ILE A 93 9.36 17.54 6.52
CA ILE A 93 9.88 18.88 6.31
C ILE A 93 10.72 18.88 5.04
N TYR A 94 10.38 19.76 4.09
CA TYR A 94 11.24 20.04 2.94
C TYR A 94 12.37 20.98 3.39
N GLN A 95 13.61 20.49 3.32
CA GLN A 95 14.80 21.23 3.77
C GLN A 95 16.02 20.92 2.92
N SER A 96 17.03 21.80 2.95
CA SER A 96 18.28 21.61 2.21
C SER A 96 19.24 20.57 2.81
N GLY A 97 19.10 20.27 4.12
CA GLY A 97 19.91 19.26 4.80
C GLY A 97 19.58 17.83 4.34
N TYR A 98 20.53 16.91 4.51
CA TYR A 98 20.30 15.50 4.20
C TYR A 98 19.27 14.88 5.17
N GLY A 99 18.28 14.24 4.57
CA GLY A 99 17.15 13.64 5.30
C GLY A 99 16.05 14.65 5.63
N SER A 100 14.83 14.16 5.74
CA SER A 100 13.66 14.98 6.05
C SER A 100 12.97 14.40 7.28
N PRO A 101 12.89 15.16 8.40
CA PRO A 101 12.17 14.70 9.57
C PRO A 101 10.69 14.48 9.28
N VAL A 102 10.14 13.43 9.88
CA VAL A 102 8.69 13.17 9.90
C VAL A 102 8.04 14.10 10.91
N VAL A 103 7.05 14.87 10.47
CA VAL A 103 6.31 15.85 11.27
C VAL A 103 4.80 15.72 11.08
N ASP A 104 4.03 16.49 11.82
CA ASP A 104 2.55 16.55 11.76
C ASP A 104 1.89 15.16 11.89
N LYS A 105 2.45 14.36 12.79
CA LYS A 105 1.93 13.01 13.06
C LYS A 105 0.57 13.08 13.71
N SER A 106 -0.37 12.32 13.16
CA SER A 106 -1.70 12.09 13.70
C SER A 106 -2.17 10.67 13.41
N SER A 107 -3.22 10.23 14.07
CA SER A 107 -3.84 8.92 13.81
C SER A 107 -5.31 9.14 13.46
N PRO A 108 -5.66 9.30 12.16
CA PRO A 108 -7.03 9.45 11.72
C PRO A 108 -7.90 8.29 12.20
N THR A 109 -9.12 8.61 12.63
CA THR A 109 -10.03 7.63 13.23
C THR A 109 -10.87 6.92 12.15
N ILE A 110 -10.77 5.60 12.07
CA ILE A 110 -11.62 4.79 11.21
C ILE A 110 -12.97 4.59 11.90
N LYS A 111 -14.02 5.17 11.35
CA LYS A 111 -15.39 5.17 11.95
C LYS A 111 -16.23 3.97 11.52
N SER A 112 -16.03 3.48 10.30
CA SER A 112 -16.72 2.30 9.80
C SER A 112 -15.92 1.62 8.70
N ALA A 113 -16.14 0.33 8.55
CA ALA A 113 -15.60 -0.52 7.48
C ALA A 113 -16.77 -1.27 6.83
N LEU A 114 -17.07 -0.95 5.56
CA LEU A 114 -18.16 -1.56 4.79
C LEU A 114 -17.58 -2.47 3.72
N VAL A 115 -17.85 -3.75 3.83
CA VAL A 115 -17.42 -4.75 2.84
C VAL A 115 -18.37 -4.70 1.65
N SER A 116 -17.81 -4.66 0.42
CA SER A 116 -18.62 -4.70 -0.80
C SER A 116 -19.31 -6.05 -0.98
N GLN A 117 -20.40 -6.09 -1.75
CA GLN A 117 -21.18 -7.29 -2.02
C GLN A 117 -20.34 -8.44 -2.60
N ASN A 118 -19.39 -8.15 -3.47
CA ASN A 118 -18.47 -9.14 -4.05
C ASN A 118 -17.29 -9.50 -3.14
N LYS A 119 -17.22 -8.88 -1.95
CA LYS A 119 -16.17 -9.07 -0.93
C LYS A 119 -14.74 -8.76 -1.41
N LYS A 120 -14.59 -8.04 -2.52
CA LYS A 120 -13.27 -7.68 -3.07
C LYS A 120 -12.81 -6.29 -2.68
N SER A 121 -13.63 -5.51 -1.99
CA SER A 121 -13.24 -4.21 -1.47
C SER A 121 -13.89 -3.88 -0.14
N VAL A 122 -13.27 -2.97 0.58
CA VAL A 122 -13.76 -2.37 1.81
C VAL A 122 -13.75 -0.86 1.66
N TYR A 123 -14.85 -0.23 2.03
CA TYR A 123 -14.92 1.21 2.18
C TYR A 123 -14.70 1.59 3.65
N LEU A 124 -13.63 2.33 3.89
CA LEU A 124 -13.27 2.84 5.21
C LEU A 124 -13.71 4.30 5.31
N LYS A 125 -14.68 4.60 6.18
CA LYS A 125 -15.01 5.98 6.53
C LYS A 125 -14.05 6.46 7.60
N ILE A 126 -13.40 7.61 7.36
CA ILE A 126 -12.28 8.08 8.17
C ILE A 126 -12.49 9.53 8.53
N GLU A 127 -12.34 9.84 9.81
CA GLU A 127 -12.30 11.22 10.33
C GLU A 127 -10.85 11.63 10.56
N GLY A 128 -10.52 12.88 10.21
CA GLY A 128 -9.17 13.43 10.38
C GLY A 128 -8.24 13.22 9.20
N LEU A 129 -8.76 13.08 7.97
CA LEU A 129 -7.96 13.11 6.75
C LEU A 129 -7.32 14.48 6.55
N VAL A 130 -6.03 14.53 6.26
CA VAL A 130 -5.25 15.76 6.10
C VAL A 130 -4.65 15.82 4.69
N LYS A 131 -5.02 16.87 3.91
CA LYS A 131 -4.40 17.13 2.60
C LYS A 131 -2.91 17.46 2.77
N GLY A 132 -2.09 16.97 1.84
CA GLY A 132 -0.63 17.12 1.85
C GLY A 132 0.08 16.03 2.64
N ASN A 133 -0.63 15.26 3.49
CA ASN A 133 -0.03 14.20 4.29
C ASN A 133 -0.01 12.85 3.56
N ILE A 134 0.93 12.02 3.99
CA ILE A 134 0.93 10.59 3.70
C ILE A 134 0.01 9.92 4.72
N HIS A 135 -0.90 9.08 4.25
CA HIS A 135 -1.75 8.22 5.06
C HIS A 135 -1.22 6.79 4.94
N GLU A 136 -0.70 6.28 6.04
CA GLU A 136 -0.20 4.91 6.16
C GLU A 136 -1.30 4.04 6.73
N LEU A 137 -1.85 3.15 5.92
CA LEU A 137 -2.88 2.20 6.30
C LEU A 137 -2.25 0.83 6.58
N ASN A 138 -2.38 0.35 7.80
CA ASN A 138 -2.01 -0.98 8.22
C ASN A 138 -3.26 -1.87 8.35
N LEU A 139 -3.18 -3.10 7.83
CA LEU A 139 -4.30 -4.05 7.71
C LEU A 139 -3.96 -5.42 8.35
N PRO A 140 -3.54 -5.47 9.64
CA PRO A 140 -3.02 -6.70 10.25
C PRO A 140 -4.10 -7.77 10.46
N GLY A 141 -5.37 -7.38 10.54
CA GLY A 141 -6.49 -8.29 10.78
C GLY A 141 -7.13 -8.88 9.53
N ILE A 142 -6.84 -8.34 8.34
CA ILE A 142 -7.52 -8.75 7.10
C ILE A 142 -7.09 -10.15 6.66
N LYS A 143 -8.10 -10.97 6.37
CA LYS A 143 -7.96 -12.33 5.86
C LYS A 143 -8.82 -12.53 4.62
N ASN A 144 -8.39 -13.42 3.72
CA ASN A 144 -9.24 -13.90 2.64
C ASN A 144 -10.24 -14.97 3.13
N ALA A 145 -11.13 -15.41 2.24
CA ALA A 145 -12.15 -16.44 2.55
C ALA A 145 -11.55 -17.79 3.02
N LYS A 146 -10.25 -18.01 2.83
CA LYS A 146 -9.52 -19.21 3.29
C LYS A 146 -8.79 -18.99 4.63
N GLY A 147 -8.95 -17.82 5.25
CA GLY A 147 -8.27 -17.45 6.49
C GLY A 147 -6.81 -17.03 6.31
N THR A 148 -6.33 -16.86 5.07
CA THR A 148 -4.95 -16.41 4.78
C THR A 148 -4.86 -14.90 4.98
N ALA A 149 -3.82 -14.43 5.68
CA ALA A 149 -3.53 -13.01 5.85
C ALA A 149 -2.92 -12.40 4.56
N LEU A 150 -2.98 -11.07 4.45
CA LEU A 150 -2.26 -10.34 3.40
C LEU A 150 -0.76 -10.64 3.45
N LEU A 151 -0.15 -10.79 2.29
CA LEU A 151 1.32 -10.95 2.17
C LEU A 151 2.05 -9.67 2.62
N HIS A 152 1.53 -8.50 2.25
CA HIS A 152 1.96 -7.20 2.75
C HIS A 152 0.77 -6.48 3.38
N GLN A 153 0.92 -6.08 4.63
CA GLN A 153 -0.18 -5.54 5.43
C GLN A 153 -0.18 -4.01 5.53
N VAL A 154 0.57 -3.33 4.64
CA VAL A 154 0.69 -1.88 4.68
C VAL A 154 0.54 -1.27 3.29
N GLY A 155 -0.14 -0.13 3.23
CA GLY A 155 -0.24 0.72 2.05
C GLY A 155 -0.08 2.18 2.40
N TYR A 156 0.47 2.97 1.48
CA TYR A 156 0.73 4.39 1.65
C TYR A 156 -0.03 5.20 0.61
N TYR A 157 -0.69 6.26 1.02
CA TYR A 157 -1.39 7.18 0.13
C TYR A 157 -1.00 8.63 0.42
N THR A 158 -0.38 9.31 -0.54
CA THR A 158 -0.17 10.77 -0.45
C THR A 158 -1.47 11.45 -0.85
N LEU A 159 -2.13 12.10 0.12
CA LEU A 159 -3.44 12.72 -0.07
C LEU A 159 -3.29 14.16 -0.58
N ASN A 160 -3.11 14.31 -1.89
CA ASN A 160 -2.99 15.63 -2.50
C ASN A 160 -4.35 16.36 -2.60
N GLU A 161 -5.42 15.62 -2.96
CA GLU A 161 -6.77 16.17 -3.10
C GLU A 161 -7.83 15.19 -2.55
N ILE A 162 -8.88 15.76 -1.93
CA ILE A 162 -10.07 15.02 -1.51
C ILE A 162 -11.15 15.26 -2.55
N PRO A 163 -11.68 14.23 -3.22
CA PRO A 163 -12.74 14.41 -4.22
C PRO A 163 -14.00 14.96 -3.58
N LYS A 164 -14.67 15.93 -4.24
CA LYS A 164 -15.88 16.57 -3.72
C LYS A 164 -17.14 15.73 -3.91
N ASN A 165 -17.20 14.93 -4.98
CA ASN A 165 -18.34 14.09 -5.34
C ASN A 165 -17.89 12.66 -5.57
N TYR A 166 -18.73 11.73 -5.13
CA TYR A 166 -18.59 10.31 -5.42
C TYR A 166 -19.90 9.76 -5.96
N HIS A 167 -19.89 9.25 -7.19
CA HIS A 167 -21.01 8.48 -7.70
C HIS A 167 -20.93 7.07 -7.10
N HIS A 168 -21.89 6.75 -6.25
CA HIS A 168 -21.98 5.47 -5.55
C HIS A 168 -22.09 4.30 -6.53
N GLY A 169 -21.03 3.50 -6.63
CA GLY A 169 -21.03 2.17 -7.23
C GLY A 169 -20.74 1.08 -6.20
N PHE A 170 -21.06 1.32 -4.90
CA PHE A 170 -20.69 0.41 -3.81
C PHE A 170 -21.84 -0.45 -3.29
N LEU A 171 -23.07 -0.20 -3.78
CA LEU A 171 -24.27 -0.98 -3.44
C LEU A 171 -24.51 -2.08 -4.47
#